data_67af2a741f1630b8bf927f0387df9ab6
#
_entry.id   67af2a741f1630b8bf927f0387df9ab6
#
_cell.length_a   1.000
_cell.length_b   1.000
_cell.length_c   1.000
_cell.angle_alpha   90.00
_cell.angle_beta   90.00
_cell.angle_gamma   90.00
#
_symmetry.space_group_name_H-M   'P 1'
#
loop_
_entity.id
_entity.type
_entity.pdbx_description
1 polymer ?
#
loop_
_entity_poly.entity_id
_entity_poly.type
_entity_poly.pdbx_seq_one_letter_code
_entity_poly.pdbx_strand_id
1 'polypeptide(L)'
;MGIIALVRADFLKQRHTSYWGIHTVIPIAGAILFVFYFLLYQNVDELKKLRLLLELTAMIFPLLISVIVGLNITQEERASHFQSLLAVPDRRKILLAKFAALYLSGIFSLALLFVLFTIGAGMSRTGTIPWGLLIQSVLGLAMGSFVIYALHLLLSLKFGLGISLFWGVFECLQCILFSNIELHGLWRYNPFSWSVNWVHDVLNGRLIANAAQWLLIAILSVGILLAILYWF
;
A
#
# COMPACT_ATOMS: atom_id res chain seq x y z
N MET A 1 21.08 15.09 12.34
CA MET A 1 20.19 14.03 12.86
C MET A 1 20.24 12.83 11.92
N GLY A 2 20.30 11.58 12.45
CA GLY A 2 20.21 10.37 11.63
C GLY A 2 18.78 10.12 11.14
N ILE A 3 18.63 9.39 10.02
CA ILE A 3 17.32 9.12 9.41
C ILE A 3 16.35 8.38 10.36
N ILE A 4 16.86 7.45 11.18
CA ILE A 4 16.08 6.71 12.17
C ILE A 4 15.46 7.65 13.22
N ALA A 5 16.22 8.64 13.67
CA ALA A 5 15.72 9.63 14.62
C ALA A 5 14.61 10.51 14.01
N LEU A 6 14.71 10.83 12.71
CA LEU A 6 13.68 11.58 11.97
C LEU A 6 12.40 10.75 11.80
N VAL A 7 12.52 9.47 11.43
CA VAL A 7 11.37 8.53 11.35
C VAL A 7 10.67 8.41 12.70
N ARG A 8 11.46 8.24 13.79
CA ARG A 8 10.91 8.18 15.16
C ARG A 8 10.19 9.48 15.54
N ALA A 9 10.75 10.62 15.17
CA ALA A 9 10.12 11.92 15.42
C ALA A 9 8.79 12.05 14.68
N ASP A 10 8.68 11.55 13.43
CA ASP A 10 7.44 11.55 12.66
C ASP A 10 6.38 10.67 13.32
N PHE A 11 6.72 9.46 13.78
CA PHE A 11 5.82 8.61 14.55
C PHE A 11 5.34 9.25 15.86
N LEU A 12 6.21 9.98 16.56
CA LEU A 12 5.83 10.69 17.79
C LEU A 12 4.81 11.81 17.52
N LYS A 13 4.95 12.54 16.40
CA LYS A 13 3.96 13.55 15.98
C LYS A 13 2.58 12.94 15.75
N GLN A 14 2.51 11.69 15.26
CA GLN A 14 1.25 10.99 14.94
C GLN A 14 0.58 10.34 16.16
N ARG A 15 1.25 10.28 17.33
CA ARG A 15 0.79 9.51 18.50
C ARG A 15 -0.60 9.93 19.03
N HIS A 16 -0.95 11.20 18.90
CA HIS A 16 -2.22 11.76 19.43
C HIS A 16 -3.19 12.16 18.31
N THR A 17 -3.05 11.58 17.13
CA THR A 17 -3.89 11.87 15.97
C THR A 17 -4.70 10.63 15.58
N SER A 18 -5.68 10.81 14.68
CA SER A 18 -6.46 9.70 14.09
C SER A 18 -5.62 8.76 13.21
N TYR A 19 -4.35 9.07 12.99
CA TYR A 19 -3.44 8.32 12.13
C TYR A 19 -3.37 6.83 12.51
N TRP A 20 -3.07 6.51 13.77
CA TRP A 20 -3.01 5.15 14.25
C TRP A 20 -4.38 4.47 14.28
N GLY A 21 -5.44 5.25 14.52
CA GLY A 21 -6.81 4.76 14.42
C GLY A 21 -7.12 4.23 13.02
N ILE A 22 -6.76 4.96 11.97
CA ILE A 22 -6.94 4.54 10.58
C ILE A 22 -6.14 3.26 10.29
N HIS A 23 -4.85 3.20 10.70
CA HIS A 23 -3.97 2.06 10.48
C HIS A 23 -4.33 0.80 11.27
N THR A 24 -5.23 0.89 12.26
CA THR A 24 -5.69 -0.25 13.05
C THR A 24 -7.15 -0.61 12.74
N VAL A 25 -8.06 0.37 12.76
CA VAL A 25 -9.50 0.13 12.57
C VAL A 25 -9.82 -0.40 11.18
N ILE A 26 -9.23 0.17 10.13
CA ILE A 26 -9.51 -0.28 8.75
C ILE A 26 -9.05 -1.72 8.51
N PRO A 27 -7.81 -2.13 8.84
CA PRO A 27 -7.38 -3.53 8.71
C PRO A 27 -8.21 -4.50 9.56
N ILE A 28 -8.58 -4.13 10.79
CA ILE A 28 -9.44 -4.95 11.66
C ILE A 28 -10.81 -5.15 11.02
N ALA A 29 -11.46 -4.06 10.57
CA ALA A 29 -12.76 -4.13 9.91
C ALA A 29 -12.69 -4.97 8.63
N GLY A 30 -11.63 -4.80 7.81
CA GLY A 30 -11.37 -5.61 6.63
C GLY A 30 -11.21 -7.09 6.96
N ALA A 31 -10.40 -7.42 7.97
CA ALA A 31 -10.22 -8.81 8.40
C ALA A 31 -11.54 -9.44 8.86
N ILE A 32 -12.33 -8.75 9.69
CA ILE A 32 -13.63 -9.21 10.16
C ILE A 32 -14.55 -9.46 8.96
N LEU A 33 -14.66 -8.52 8.03
CA LEU A 33 -15.52 -8.63 6.85
C LEU A 33 -15.16 -9.87 6.02
N PHE A 34 -13.87 -10.11 5.76
CA PHE A 34 -13.44 -11.27 4.98
C PHE A 34 -13.57 -12.59 5.73
N VAL A 35 -13.37 -12.62 7.06
CA VAL A 35 -13.64 -13.81 7.87
C VAL A 35 -15.14 -14.16 7.80
N PHE A 36 -16.03 -13.18 7.94
CA PHE A 36 -17.48 -13.39 7.75
C PHE A 36 -17.80 -13.89 6.35
N TYR A 37 -17.21 -13.32 5.31
CA TYR A 37 -17.38 -13.79 3.94
C TYR A 37 -16.96 -15.26 3.79
N PHE A 38 -15.83 -15.66 4.36
CA PHE A 38 -15.38 -17.06 4.35
C PHE A 38 -16.36 -18.00 5.07
N LEU A 39 -16.93 -17.57 6.19
CA LEU A 39 -17.91 -18.36 6.96
C LEU A 39 -19.26 -18.52 6.22
N LEU A 40 -19.73 -17.46 5.57
CA LEU A 40 -21.02 -17.47 4.89
C LEU A 40 -21.00 -18.26 3.58
N TYR A 41 -19.92 -18.21 2.82
CA TYR A 41 -19.81 -18.83 1.48
C TYR A 41 -19.00 -20.13 1.51
N GLN A 42 -19.43 -21.12 2.31
CA GLN A 42 -18.71 -22.40 2.48
C GLN A 42 -18.61 -23.23 1.18
N ASN A 43 -19.53 -23.06 0.24
CA ASN A 43 -19.55 -23.77 -1.05
C ASN A 43 -18.62 -23.19 -2.11
N VAL A 44 -17.94 -22.08 -1.83
CA VAL A 44 -16.98 -21.45 -2.75
C VAL A 44 -15.58 -21.96 -2.43
N ASP A 45 -14.82 -22.30 -3.45
CA ASP A 45 -13.44 -22.75 -3.35
C ASP A 45 -12.56 -21.76 -2.57
N GLU A 46 -11.74 -22.27 -1.66
CA GLU A 46 -10.91 -21.46 -0.76
C GLU A 46 -9.92 -20.58 -1.52
N LEU A 47 -9.35 -21.09 -2.62
CA LEU A 47 -8.42 -20.32 -3.44
C LEU A 47 -9.13 -19.13 -4.13
N LYS A 48 -10.39 -19.30 -4.54
CA LYS A 48 -11.19 -18.20 -5.11
C LYS A 48 -11.49 -17.13 -4.09
N LYS A 49 -11.80 -17.51 -2.85
CA LYS A 49 -12.02 -16.55 -1.74
C LYS A 49 -10.74 -15.80 -1.41
N LEU A 50 -9.61 -16.51 -1.32
CA LEU A 50 -8.30 -15.90 -1.08
C LEU A 50 -7.92 -14.93 -2.22
N ARG A 51 -8.16 -15.32 -3.47
CA ARG A 51 -7.98 -14.46 -4.64
C ARG A 51 -8.76 -13.16 -4.49
N LEU A 52 -10.06 -13.25 -4.15
CA LEU A 52 -10.92 -12.08 -3.98
C LEU A 52 -10.38 -11.14 -2.88
N LEU A 53 -9.97 -11.67 -1.72
CA LEU A 53 -9.36 -10.89 -0.65
C LEU A 53 -8.14 -10.12 -1.13
N LEU A 54 -7.22 -10.80 -1.80
CA LEU A 54 -5.96 -10.23 -2.27
C LEU A 54 -6.17 -9.17 -3.36
N GLU A 55 -7.02 -9.47 -4.34
CA GLU A 55 -7.35 -8.56 -5.45
C GLU A 55 -8.08 -7.31 -4.95
N LEU A 56 -9.09 -7.45 -4.09
CA LEU A 56 -9.79 -6.30 -3.51
C LEU A 56 -8.86 -5.45 -2.64
N THR A 57 -7.97 -6.08 -1.87
CA THR A 57 -6.95 -5.34 -1.11
C THR A 57 -6.05 -4.55 -2.05
N ALA A 58 -5.56 -5.15 -3.14
CA ALA A 58 -4.72 -4.48 -4.13
C ALA A 58 -5.43 -3.30 -4.79
N MET A 59 -6.73 -3.44 -5.10
CA MET A 59 -7.52 -2.42 -5.78
C MET A 59 -7.88 -1.23 -4.88
N ILE A 60 -8.18 -1.47 -3.59
CA ILE A 60 -8.61 -0.43 -2.65
C ILE A 60 -7.41 0.30 -2.03
N PHE A 61 -6.26 -0.36 -1.96
CA PHE A 61 -5.09 0.15 -1.24
C PHE A 61 -4.59 1.52 -1.73
N PRO A 62 -4.56 1.84 -3.05
CA PRO A 62 -4.19 3.18 -3.53
C PRO A 62 -5.06 4.30 -2.94
N LEU A 63 -6.37 4.09 -2.86
CA LEU A 63 -7.27 5.06 -2.26
C LEU A 63 -6.96 5.26 -0.76
N LEU A 64 -6.74 4.19 -0.01
CA LEU A 64 -6.36 4.29 1.40
C LEU A 64 -5.04 5.03 1.59
N ILE A 65 -4.06 4.78 0.74
CA ILE A 65 -2.77 5.49 0.74
C ILE A 65 -3.00 6.98 0.47
N SER A 66 -3.82 7.34 -0.51
CA SER A 66 -4.11 8.74 -0.84
C SER A 66 -4.72 9.50 0.33
N VAL A 67 -5.66 8.87 1.05
CA VAL A 67 -6.28 9.43 2.26
C VAL A 67 -5.25 9.64 3.36
N ILE A 68 -4.47 8.59 3.67
CA ILE A 68 -3.51 8.59 4.78
C ILE A 68 -2.39 9.61 4.55
N VAL A 69 -1.79 9.59 3.37
CA VAL A 69 -0.71 10.52 3.00
C VAL A 69 -1.24 11.94 2.95
N GLY A 70 -2.40 12.15 2.32
CA GLY A 70 -3.03 13.46 2.22
C GLY A 70 -3.37 14.07 3.58
N LEU A 71 -3.95 13.29 4.50
CA LEU A 71 -4.25 13.75 5.86
C LEU A 71 -2.97 14.06 6.65
N ASN A 72 -1.94 13.21 6.53
CA ASN A 72 -0.66 13.43 7.20
C ASN A 72 0.01 14.75 6.76
N ILE A 73 0.01 15.02 5.44
CA ILE A 73 0.58 16.26 4.88
C ILE A 73 -0.26 17.48 5.25
N THR A 74 -1.59 17.38 5.21
CA THR A 74 -2.48 18.48 5.64
C THR A 74 -2.30 18.81 7.12
N GLN A 75 -2.03 17.81 7.96
CA GLN A 75 -1.71 18.03 9.37
C GLN A 75 -0.40 18.80 9.54
N GLU A 76 0.64 18.47 8.78
CA GLU A 76 1.93 19.16 8.80
C GLU A 76 1.77 20.62 8.31
N GLU A 77 0.98 20.84 7.27
CA GLU A 77 0.65 22.16 6.74
C GLU A 77 -0.02 23.03 7.80
N ARG A 78 -1.07 22.50 8.45
CA ARG A 78 -1.81 23.21 9.50
C ARG A 78 -0.99 23.49 10.75
N ALA A 79 -0.10 22.59 11.12
CA ALA A 79 0.72 22.72 12.32
C ALA A 79 1.84 23.74 12.19
N SER A 80 2.46 23.88 11.02
CA SER A 80 3.65 24.70 10.85
C SER A 80 3.83 25.36 9.49
N HIS A 81 2.82 25.34 8.60
CA HIS A 81 2.97 25.77 7.20
C HIS A 81 4.26 25.21 6.55
N PHE A 82 4.54 23.93 6.80
CA PHE A 82 5.72 23.21 6.35
C PHE A 82 7.07 23.75 6.88
N GLN A 83 7.08 24.67 7.83
CA GLN A 83 8.36 25.20 8.37
C GLN A 83 9.24 24.09 8.96
N SER A 84 8.64 23.08 9.59
CA SER A 84 9.37 21.92 10.10
C SER A 84 10.10 21.11 9.02
N LEU A 85 9.59 21.14 7.77
CA LEU A 85 10.20 20.48 6.60
C LEU A 85 11.22 21.39 5.90
N LEU A 86 10.94 22.70 5.84
CA LEU A 86 11.71 23.67 5.05
C LEU A 86 12.89 24.29 5.81
N ALA A 87 12.82 24.39 7.14
CA ALA A 87 13.85 25.03 7.97
C ALA A 87 15.10 24.15 8.19
N VAL A 88 15.08 22.89 7.77
CA VAL A 88 16.20 21.96 7.98
C VAL A 88 17.14 21.97 6.78
N PRO A 89 18.49 21.96 7.03
CA PRO A 89 19.48 22.00 5.95
C PRO A 89 19.36 20.87 4.93
N ASP A 90 18.93 19.69 5.37
CA ASP A 90 18.81 18.48 4.52
C ASP A 90 17.36 18.07 4.36
N ARG A 91 16.64 18.75 3.48
CA ARG A 91 15.22 18.52 3.18
C ARG A 91 14.96 17.11 2.65
N ARG A 92 15.89 16.58 1.85
CA ARG A 92 15.77 15.23 1.25
C ARG A 92 15.73 14.15 2.33
N LYS A 93 16.54 14.27 3.39
CA LYS A 93 16.52 13.31 4.51
C LYS A 93 15.19 13.34 5.27
N ILE A 94 14.60 14.53 5.46
CA ILE A 94 13.30 14.62 6.13
C ILE A 94 12.22 14.02 5.26
N LEU A 95 12.19 14.32 3.96
CA LEU A 95 11.21 13.76 3.04
C LEU A 95 11.33 12.23 2.97
N LEU A 96 12.57 11.71 2.91
CA LEU A 96 12.82 10.27 2.95
C LEU A 96 12.36 9.63 4.28
N ALA A 97 12.60 10.30 5.40
CA ALA A 97 12.14 9.82 6.71
C ALA A 97 10.59 9.81 6.79
N LYS A 98 9.93 10.84 6.27
CA LYS A 98 8.47 10.92 6.18
C LYS A 98 7.90 9.82 5.27
N PHE A 99 8.49 9.63 4.10
CA PHE A 99 8.15 8.51 3.21
C PHE A 99 8.28 7.16 3.93
N ALA A 100 9.42 6.93 4.61
CA ALA A 100 9.67 5.70 5.34
C ALA A 100 8.65 5.47 6.47
N ALA A 101 8.30 6.51 7.24
CA ALA A 101 7.30 6.41 8.29
C ALA A 101 5.93 6.02 7.75
N LEU A 102 5.48 6.69 6.68
CA LEU A 102 4.19 6.40 6.02
C LEU A 102 4.16 5.00 5.42
N TYR A 103 5.20 4.60 4.70
CA TYR A 103 5.30 3.29 4.07
C TYR A 103 5.35 2.15 5.10
N LEU A 104 6.13 2.29 6.18
CA LEU A 104 6.20 1.31 7.27
C LEU A 104 4.85 1.16 7.98
N SER A 105 4.10 2.24 8.17
CA SER A 105 2.74 2.17 8.71
C SER A 105 1.78 1.41 7.78
N GLY A 106 1.92 1.58 6.48
CA GLY A 106 1.16 0.82 5.49
C GLY A 106 1.48 -0.67 5.50
N ILE A 107 2.77 -1.03 5.60
CA ILE A 107 3.20 -2.43 5.78
C ILE A 107 2.62 -3.01 7.08
N PHE A 108 2.63 -2.24 8.17
CA PHE A 108 2.00 -2.64 9.43
C PHE A 108 0.49 -2.92 9.25
N SER A 109 -0.23 -2.05 8.54
CA SER A 109 -1.66 -2.22 8.27
C SER A 109 -1.94 -3.47 7.42
N LEU A 110 -1.13 -3.73 6.38
CA LEU A 110 -1.22 -4.95 5.59
C LEU A 110 -0.96 -6.20 6.45
N ALA A 111 0.12 -6.18 7.23
CA ALA A 111 0.45 -7.29 8.12
C ALA A 111 -0.68 -7.55 9.13
N LEU A 112 -1.24 -6.50 9.73
CA LEU A 112 -2.36 -6.61 10.67
C LEU A 112 -3.60 -7.23 10.01
N LEU A 113 -3.98 -6.76 8.81
CA LEU A 113 -5.10 -7.32 8.05
C LEU A 113 -4.94 -8.82 7.85
N PHE A 114 -3.78 -9.25 7.32
CA PHE A 114 -3.58 -10.65 6.94
C PHE A 114 -3.33 -11.56 8.14
N VAL A 115 -2.69 -11.08 9.21
CA VAL A 115 -2.56 -11.84 10.47
C VAL A 115 -3.93 -12.06 11.11
N LEU A 116 -4.76 -11.04 11.22
CA LEU A 116 -6.10 -11.18 11.79
C LEU A 116 -7.01 -12.04 10.92
N PHE A 117 -6.93 -11.88 9.59
CA PHE A 117 -7.65 -12.74 8.66
C PHE A 117 -7.25 -14.21 8.82
N THR A 118 -5.96 -14.52 8.89
CA THR A 118 -5.48 -15.91 9.03
C THR A 118 -5.85 -16.54 10.37
N ILE A 119 -5.84 -15.76 11.45
CA ILE A 119 -6.31 -16.22 12.77
C ILE A 119 -7.81 -16.54 12.68
N GLY A 120 -8.62 -15.65 12.15
CA GLY A 120 -10.07 -15.84 12.04
C GLY A 120 -10.45 -17.00 11.12
N ALA A 121 -9.79 -17.12 9.96
CA ALA A 121 -10.00 -18.24 9.03
C ALA A 121 -9.55 -19.60 9.65
N GLY A 122 -8.44 -19.62 10.39
CA GLY A 122 -7.98 -20.82 11.09
C GLY A 122 -8.95 -21.29 12.20
N MET A 123 -9.60 -20.36 12.90
CA MET A 123 -10.62 -20.71 13.90
C MET A 123 -11.89 -21.29 13.28
N SER A 124 -12.22 -20.91 12.06
CA SER A 124 -13.43 -21.36 11.34
C SER A 124 -13.32 -22.76 10.74
N ARG A 125 -12.16 -23.43 10.85
CA ARG A 125 -11.88 -24.75 10.24
C ARG A 125 -12.17 -24.82 8.73
N THR A 126 -12.21 -23.69 8.06
CA THR A 126 -12.37 -23.61 6.60
C THR A 126 -11.01 -23.83 5.97
N GLY A 127 -10.78 -25.00 5.39
CA GLY A 127 -9.63 -25.34 4.54
C GLY A 127 -8.22 -25.01 5.04
N THR A 128 -7.21 -25.39 4.28
CA THR A 128 -5.80 -25.03 4.54
C THR A 128 -5.44 -23.79 3.74
N ILE A 129 -5.12 -22.70 4.42
CA ILE A 129 -4.61 -21.48 3.76
C ILE A 129 -3.23 -21.81 3.16
N PRO A 130 -3.02 -21.58 1.85
CA PRO A 130 -1.72 -21.78 1.21
C PRO A 130 -0.76 -20.65 1.61
N TRP A 131 -0.07 -20.81 2.73
CA TRP A 131 0.81 -19.81 3.33
C TRP A 131 1.84 -19.23 2.37
N GLY A 132 2.42 -20.07 1.50
CA GLY A 132 3.38 -19.61 0.50
C GLY A 132 2.79 -18.58 -0.46
N LEU A 133 1.58 -18.83 -0.96
CA LEU A 133 0.87 -17.90 -1.84
C LEU A 133 0.48 -16.62 -1.11
N LEU A 134 0.00 -16.74 0.13
CA LEU A 134 -0.37 -15.59 0.94
C LEU A 134 0.82 -14.66 1.20
N ILE A 135 1.94 -15.20 1.69
CA ILE A 135 3.14 -14.41 1.99
C ILE A 135 3.69 -13.74 0.73
N GLN A 136 3.81 -14.48 -0.39
CA GLN A 136 4.28 -13.92 -1.67
C GLN A 136 3.36 -12.80 -2.16
N SER A 137 2.04 -12.96 -2.02
CA SER A 137 1.07 -11.93 -2.42
C SER A 137 1.18 -10.67 -1.55
N VAL A 138 1.30 -10.82 -0.23
CA VAL A 138 1.48 -9.70 0.70
C VAL A 138 2.77 -8.92 0.42
N LEU A 139 3.88 -9.63 0.13
CA LEU A 139 5.13 -9.00 -0.29
C LEU A 139 4.96 -8.18 -1.58
N GLY A 140 4.21 -8.71 -2.53
CA GLY A 140 3.92 -7.97 -3.78
C GLY A 140 3.02 -6.75 -3.58
N LEU A 141 2.02 -6.86 -2.69
CA LEU A 141 1.20 -5.72 -2.30
C LEU A 141 2.05 -4.61 -1.67
N ALA A 142 2.96 -4.97 -0.78
CA ALA A 142 3.91 -4.03 -0.19
C ALA A 142 4.82 -3.41 -1.26
N MET A 143 5.43 -4.21 -2.12
CA MET A 143 6.34 -3.73 -3.17
C MET A 143 5.62 -2.81 -4.18
N GLY A 144 4.44 -3.18 -4.65
CA GLY A 144 3.66 -2.38 -5.59
C GLY A 144 3.16 -1.06 -5.00
N SER A 145 2.84 -1.04 -3.70
CA SER A 145 2.41 0.18 -2.99
C SER A 145 3.54 1.20 -2.78
N PHE A 146 4.80 0.80 -2.90
CA PHE A 146 5.97 1.67 -2.69
C PHE A 146 5.92 2.92 -3.58
N VAL A 147 5.67 2.76 -4.87
CA VAL A 147 5.55 3.88 -5.82
C VAL A 147 4.34 4.74 -5.51
N ILE A 148 3.22 4.12 -5.12
CA ILE A 148 1.97 4.82 -4.81
C ILE A 148 2.19 5.76 -3.61
N TYR A 149 2.86 5.30 -2.54
CA TYR A 149 3.25 6.15 -1.42
C TYR A 149 4.13 7.32 -1.84
N ALA A 150 5.13 7.08 -2.71
CA ALA A 150 6.02 8.13 -3.19
C ALA A 150 5.28 9.18 -4.01
N LEU A 151 4.40 8.76 -4.92
CA LEU A 151 3.59 9.65 -5.75
C LEU A 151 2.59 10.45 -4.92
N HIS A 152 1.86 9.83 -3.98
CA HIS A 152 0.93 10.54 -3.11
C HIS A 152 1.62 11.51 -2.17
N LEU A 153 2.84 11.20 -1.72
CA LEU A 153 3.64 12.16 -0.95
C LEU A 153 3.93 13.41 -1.78
N LEU A 154 4.36 13.26 -3.03
CA LEU A 154 4.58 14.37 -3.95
C LEU A 154 3.29 15.14 -4.25
N LEU A 155 2.21 14.44 -4.61
CA LEU A 155 0.92 15.04 -4.94
C LEU A 155 0.34 15.83 -3.76
N SER A 156 0.40 15.26 -2.56
CA SER A 156 -0.12 15.92 -1.37
C SER A 156 0.69 17.16 -0.98
N LEU A 157 2.02 17.10 -1.09
CA LEU A 157 2.91 18.26 -0.83
C LEU A 157 2.71 19.39 -1.83
N LYS A 158 2.48 19.06 -3.10
CA LYS A 158 2.39 20.06 -4.18
C LYS A 158 0.98 20.61 -4.38
N PHE A 159 -0.04 19.78 -4.26
CA PHE A 159 -1.41 20.09 -4.67
C PHE A 159 -2.44 19.89 -3.54
N GLY A 160 -2.00 19.36 -2.39
CA GLY A 160 -2.87 19.15 -1.23
C GLY A 160 -3.72 17.88 -1.29
N LEU A 161 -4.57 17.71 -0.27
CA LEU A 161 -5.40 16.52 -0.04
C LEU A 161 -6.37 16.24 -1.20
N GLY A 162 -7.04 17.27 -1.74
CA GLY A 162 -8.07 17.07 -2.77
C GLY A 162 -7.56 16.38 -4.03
N ILE A 163 -6.41 16.83 -4.54
CA ILE A 163 -5.78 16.23 -5.73
C ILE A 163 -5.26 14.83 -5.42
N SER A 164 -4.70 14.62 -4.23
CA SER A 164 -4.28 13.28 -3.80
C SER A 164 -5.45 12.29 -3.79
N LEU A 165 -6.60 12.67 -3.23
CA LEU A 165 -7.81 11.84 -3.20
C LEU A 165 -8.35 11.55 -4.60
N PHE A 166 -8.46 12.58 -5.45
CA PHE A 166 -8.89 12.39 -6.84
C PHE A 166 -8.00 11.38 -7.56
N TRP A 167 -6.68 11.51 -7.39
CA TRP A 167 -5.73 10.59 -7.99
C TRP A 167 -5.84 9.18 -7.43
N GLY A 168 -6.05 9.02 -6.12
CA GLY A 168 -6.26 7.71 -5.49
C GLY A 168 -7.50 6.96 -6.03
N VAL A 169 -8.60 7.68 -6.30
CA VAL A 169 -9.78 7.10 -6.97
C VAL A 169 -9.42 6.68 -8.39
N PHE A 170 -8.71 7.53 -9.14
CA PHE A 170 -8.26 7.20 -10.49
C PHE A 170 -7.36 5.97 -10.52
N GLU A 171 -6.45 5.82 -9.55
CA GLU A 171 -5.58 4.65 -9.41
C GLU A 171 -6.37 3.36 -9.14
N CYS A 172 -7.41 3.41 -8.31
CA CYS A 172 -8.31 2.26 -8.11
C CYS A 172 -8.97 1.83 -9.43
N LEU A 173 -9.46 2.78 -10.24
CA LEU A 173 -10.03 2.48 -11.55
C LEU A 173 -8.99 1.88 -12.49
N GLN A 174 -7.75 2.39 -12.46
CA GLN A 174 -6.64 1.81 -13.22
C GLN A 174 -6.30 0.40 -12.76
N CYS A 175 -6.29 0.11 -11.46
CA CYS A 175 -6.13 -1.25 -10.94
C CYS A 175 -7.16 -2.21 -11.52
N ILE A 176 -8.45 -1.83 -11.51
CA ILE A 176 -9.54 -2.64 -12.06
C ILE A 176 -9.39 -2.85 -13.57
N LEU A 177 -9.08 -1.77 -14.31
CA LEU A 177 -8.94 -1.83 -15.76
C LEU A 177 -7.76 -2.73 -16.18
N PHE A 178 -6.60 -2.56 -15.55
CA PHE A 178 -5.37 -3.28 -15.92
C PHE A 178 -5.20 -4.62 -15.21
N SER A 179 -6.11 -5.01 -14.32
CA SER A 179 -6.21 -6.39 -13.82
C SER A 179 -6.79 -7.34 -14.87
N ASN A 180 -7.44 -6.80 -15.89
CA ASN A 180 -8.07 -7.58 -16.94
C ASN A 180 -7.00 -8.07 -17.94
N ILE A 181 -6.91 -9.39 -18.15
CA ILE A 181 -5.87 -10.07 -18.95
C ILE A 181 -5.89 -9.65 -20.43
N GLU A 182 -7.02 -9.14 -20.92
CA GLU A 182 -7.22 -8.75 -22.32
C GLU A 182 -6.39 -7.54 -22.78
N LEU A 183 -5.82 -6.76 -21.86
CA LEU A 183 -5.00 -5.58 -22.19
C LEU A 183 -3.54 -5.91 -22.58
N HIS A 184 -3.27 -7.13 -23.03
CA HIS A 184 -2.03 -7.55 -23.71
C HIS A 184 -0.71 -7.08 -23.07
N GLY A 185 -0.65 -7.06 -21.72
CA GLY A 185 0.58 -6.73 -21.00
C GLY A 185 0.87 -5.23 -20.83
N LEU A 186 -0.05 -4.33 -21.22
CA LEU A 186 0.07 -2.89 -20.98
C LEU A 186 0.17 -2.53 -19.50
N TRP A 187 -0.32 -3.39 -18.61
CA TRP A 187 -0.20 -3.22 -17.15
C TRP A 187 1.25 -3.04 -16.68
N ARG A 188 2.23 -3.53 -17.45
CA ARG A 188 3.67 -3.41 -17.12
C ARG A 188 4.14 -1.96 -17.03
N TYR A 189 3.53 -1.08 -17.82
CA TYR A 189 3.84 0.34 -17.87
C TYR A 189 2.99 1.18 -16.92
N ASN A 190 2.02 0.55 -16.23
CA ASN A 190 1.13 1.21 -15.30
C ASN A 190 1.48 0.85 -13.84
N PRO A 191 2.16 1.74 -13.09
CA PRO A 191 2.58 1.46 -11.72
C PRO A 191 1.41 1.18 -10.76
N PHE A 192 0.22 1.70 -11.06
CA PHE A 192 -0.96 1.55 -10.21
C PHE A 192 -1.49 0.12 -10.21
N SER A 193 -1.29 -0.62 -11.28
CA SER A 193 -1.74 -2.02 -11.41
C SER A 193 -0.69 -3.07 -11.01
N TRP A 194 0.51 -2.67 -10.60
CA TRP A 194 1.57 -3.63 -10.27
C TRP A 194 1.19 -4.55 -9.11
N SER A 195 0.57 -4.02 -8.05
CA SER A 195 0.14 -4.82 -6.90
C SER A 195 -0.83 -5.94 -7.29
N VAL A 196 -1.87 -5.64 -8.07
CA VAL A 196 -2.88 -6.63 -8.47
C VAL A 196 -2.30 -7.65 -9.46
N ASN A 197 -1.45 -7.23 -10.39
CA ASN A 197 -0.83 -8.15 -11.34
C ASN A 197 0.25 -9.04 -10.70
N TRP A 198 0.95 -8.57 -9.67
CA TRP A 198 1.78 -9.44 -8.85
C TRP A 198 0.95 -10.56 -8.20
N VAL A 199 -0.18 -10.22 -7.58
CA VAL A 199 -1.10 -11.21 -7.01
C VAL A 199 -1.54 -12.23 -8.06
N HIS A 200 -1.88 -11.79 -9.26
CA HIS A 200 -2.22 -12.68 -10.38
C HIS A 200 -1.07 -13.62 -10.75
N ASP A 201 0.16 -13.11 -10.83
CA ASP A 201 1.33 -13.94 -11.15
C ASP A 201 1.62 -14.98 -10.06
N VAL A 202 1.47 -14.61 -8.78
CA VAL A 202 1.61 -15.53 -7.64
C VAL A 202 0.55 -16.63 -7.72
N LEU A 203 -0.72 -16.26 -7.84
CA LEU A 203 -1.85 -17.21 -7.84
C LEU A 203 -1.87 -18.14 -9.07
N ASN A 204 -1.29 -17.70 -10.18
CA ASN A 204 -1.18 -18.49 -11.41
C ASN A 204 0.19 -19.20 -11.56
N GLY A 205 1.07 -19.13 -10.57
CA GLY A 205 2.40 -19.77 -10.60
C GLY A 205 3.38 -19.16 -11.60
N ARG A 206 3.16 -17.92 -12.06
CA ARG A 206 3.97 -17.25 -13.10
C ARG A 206 5.04 -16.32 -12.55
N LEU A 207 5.18 -16.21 -11.22
CA LEU A 207 6.10 -15.26 -10.58
C LEU A 207 7.56 -15.47 -11.04
N ILE A 208 8.03 -16.70 -11.12
CA ILE A 208 9.40 -17.03 -11.56
C ILE A 208 9.58 -16.70 -13.05
N ALA A 209 8.59 -17.03 -13.89
CA ALA A 209 8.64 -16.73 -15.32
C ALA A 209 8.74 -15.22 -15.59
N ASN A 210 8.15 -14.39 -14.74
CA ASN A 210 8.14 -12.94 -14.86
C ASN A 210 9.19 -12.25 -13.93
N ALA A 211 10.13 -13.00 -13.33
CA ALA A 211 11.06 -12.46 -12.32
C ALA A 211 11.91 -11.29 -12.82
N ALA A 212 12.41 -11.35 -14.05
CA ALA A 212 13.18 -10.25 -14.64
C ALA A 212 12.37 -8.95 -14.75
N GLN A 213 11.10 -9.06 -15.08
CA GLN A 213 10.19 -7.94 -15.15
C GLN A 213 9.90 -7.34 -13.78
N TRP A 214 9.68 -8.19 -12.76
CA TRP A 214 9.46 -7.73 -11.39
C TRP A 214 10.71 -7.06 -10.81
N LEU A 215 11.90 -7.53 -11.17
CA LEU A 215 13.16 -6.85 -10.81
C LEU A 215 13.24 -5.47 -11.46
N LEU A 216 12.90 -5.33 -12.74
CA LEU A 216 12.85 -4.04 -13.43
C LEU A 216 11.86 -3.07 -12.76
N ILE A 217 10.65 -3.55 -12.40
CA ILE A 217 9.64 -2.77 -11.68
C ILE A 217 10.18 -2.28 -10.32
N ALA A 218 10.88 -3.14 -9.58
CA ALA A 218 11.50 -2.75 -8.31
C ALA A 218 12.56 -1.64 -8.51
N ILE A 219 13.42 -1.76 -9.52
CA ILE A 219 14.43 -0.74 -9.86
C ILE A 219 13.76 0.58 -10.25
N LEU A 220 12.72 0.54 -11.09
CA LEU A 220 11.94 1.71 -11.49
C LEU A 220 11.27 2.39 -10.28
N SER A 221 10.74 1.60 -9.35
CA SER A 221 10.11 2.10 -8.12
C SER A 221 11.09 2.92 -7.28
N VAL A 222 12.30 2.41 -7.08
CA VAL A 222 13.38 3.12 -6.37
C VAL A 222 13.81 4.36 -7.16
N GLY A 223 13.93 4.27 -8.49
CA GLY A 223 14.27 5.39 -9.37
C GLY A 223 13.26 6.54 -9.26
N ILE A 224 11.96 6.24 -9.22
CA ILE A 224 10.90 7.24 -9.02
C ILE A 224 11.05 7.94 -7.67
N LEU A 225 11.26 7.20 -6.58
CA LEU A 225 11.50 7.80 -5.27
C LEU A 225 12.72 8.73 -5.28
N LEU A 226 13.84 8.28 -5.87
CA LEU A 226 15.06 9.08 -5.96
C LEU A 226 14.82 10.36 -6.78
N ALA A 227 14.06 10.28 -7.88
CA ALA A 227 13.68 11.45 -8.68
C ALA A 227 12.85 12.46 -7.88
N ILE A 228 11.89 11.98 -7.08
CA ILE A 228 11.07 12.81 -6.18
C ILE A 228 11.96 13.49 -5.13
N LEU A 229 12.87 12.74 -4.49
CA LEU A 229 13.81 13.27 -3.51
C LEU A 229 14.79 14.29 -4.11
N TYR A 230 15.17 14.10 -5.37
CA TYR A 230 16.05 15.05 -6.06
C TYR A 230 15.33 16.35 -6.40
N TRP A 231 14.07 16.26 -6.79
CA TRP A 231 13.23 17.41 -7.15
C TRP A 231 12.87 18.28 -5.93
N PHE A 232 12.71 17.68 -4.74
CA PHE A 232 12.34 18.36 -3.50
C PHE A 232 13.54 19.07 -2.85
#